data_16d040b5f825c8d2fd6eeb1b5f687eda
#
_entry.id   16d040b5f825c8d2fd6eeb1b5f687eda
#
_cell.length_a   1.000
_cell.length_b   1.000
_cell.length_c   1.000
_cell.angle_alpha   90.00
_cell.angle_beta   90.00
_cell.angle_gamma   90.00
#
_symmetry.space_group_name_H-M   'P 1'
#
loop_
_entity.id
_entity.type
_entity.pdbx_description
1 polymer ?
#
loop_
_entity_poly.entity_id
_entity_poly.type
_entity_poly.pdbx_seq_one_letter_code
_entity_poly.pdbx_strand_id
1 'polypeptide(L)'
;MPSKSSPKIHNAMWPGLVGKGDGPGQEPPISLEHMLELTAAASVNGQKFDGIDYFLFLPHTDPNASDEELNRIADLIASHSFSVGSLVAPVWPGTVGDSAMGDAAAKEKFLSAVRMACRIASIFDKHGIRKYGVIRIDSAEFGIEKWRQDKKANTQLIVNTFKEAAKIAKDHGQRLAAEGEICWAGMHSWKDMLDVLEGVGMPEVLGFQADLAHTYLYLMGYNAPEHALLQPGYTEAEFYAAYETMTDKLRPWTIDFHVAQNDGQVHGAGAHDKTGKHCPADDPNGKLDIVRCAGYWLKDAASRGIKHICWDGCMFPNATLETPATWNSILDTMIRVRDAHGW
;
A
#
# COMPACT_ATOMS: atom_id res chain seq x y z
N MET A 1 -19.27 16.51 23.99
CA MET A 1 -19.29 15.53 22.90
C MET A 1 -18.00 14.76 23.03
N PRO A 2 -17.97 13.42 22.94
CA PRO A 2 -16.71 12.72 22.89
C PRO A 2 -15.96 13.25 21.66
N SER A 3 -14.68 13.60 21.82
CA SER A 3 -13.84 14.02 20.72
C SER A 3 -13.83 12.90 19.69
N LYS A 4 -14.24 13.19 18.47
CA LYS A 4 -14.07 12.24 17.36
C LYS A 4 -12.57 11.92 17.31
N SER A 5 -12.21 10.66 17.46
CA SER A 5 -10.83 10.26 17.19
C SER A 5 -10.59 10.44 15.70
N SER A 6 -9.64 11.28 15.34
CA SER A 6 -9.24 11.43 13.93
C SER A 6 -8.25 10.33 13.57
N PRO A 7 -8.24 9.82 12.31
CA PRO A 7 -7.19 8.92 11.87
C PRO A 7 -5.83 9.61 11.98
N LYS A 8 -4.81 8.82 12.31
CA LYS A 8 -3.43 9.28 12.26
C LYS A 8 -3.00 9.51 10.82
N ILE A 9 -2.16 10.51 10.59
CA ILE A 9 -1.64 10.82 9.25
C ILE A 9 -0.22 10.27 9.14
N HIS A 10 -0.03 9.33 8.23
CA HIS A 10 1.24 8.69 7.96
C HIS A 10 1.80 9.06 6.60
N ASN A 11 3.11 8.88 6.46
CA ASN A 11 3.83 8.94 5.19
C ASN A 11 4.52 7.61 4.91
N ALA A 12 4.52 7.18 3.66
CA ALA A 12 5.22 5.97 3.25
C ALA A 12 6.73 6.19 3.15
N MET A 13 7.53 5.21 3.57
CA MET A 13 8.99 5.26 3.47
C MET A 13 9.54 4.65 2.17
N TRP A 14 8.76 3.82 1.48
CA TRP A 14 9.20 3.15 0.25
C TRP A 14 9.42 4.06 -0.97
N PRO A 15 8.94 5.30 -1.09
CA PRO A 15 9.34 6.19 -2.19
C PRO A 15 10.86 6.40 -2.28
N GLY A 16 11.58 6.30 -1.17
CA GLY A 16 13.04 6.32 -1.15
C GLY A 16 13.72 5.05 -1.66
N LEU A 17 12.97 3.97 -1.90
CA LEU A 17 13.49 2.64 -2.26
C LEU A 17 12.99 2.12 -3.60
N VAL A 18 11.66 2.13 -3.79
CA VAL A 18 11.01 1.49 -4.93
C VAL A 18 11.40 2.21 -6.22
N GLY A 19 11.88 1.45 -7.20
CA GLY A 19 12.38 1.98 -8.45
C GLY A 19 13.78 2.63 -8.35
N LYS A 20 14.43 2.59 -7.19
CA LYS A 20 15.80 3.08 -6.95
C LYS A 20 16.82 1.94 -7.07
N GLY A 21 18.07 2.30 -7.32
CA GLY A 21 19.16 1.32 -7.42
C GLY A 21 20.40 1.91 -8.07
N ASP A 22 21.40 1.04 -8.30
CA ASP A 22 22.69 1.41 -8.92
C ASP A 22 22.71 1.14 -10.44
N GLY A 23 21.59 0.70 -11.00
CA GLY A 23 21.48 0.39 -12.43
C GLY A 23 21.49 1.63 -13.33
N PRO A 24 21.84 1.48 -14.61
CA PRO A 24 21.80 2.59 -15.56
C PRO A 24 20.42 3.26 -15.61
N GLY A 25 20.39 4.58 -15.37
CA GLY A 25 19.16 5.37 -15.40
C GLY A 25 18.29 5.27 -14.14
N GLN A 26 18.74 4.53 -13.13
CA GLN A 26 18.12 4.53 -11.80
C GLN A 26 18.72 5.63 -10.92
N GLU A 27 17.91 6.17 -10.04
CA GLU A 27 18.36 7.06 -8.98
C GLU A 27 18.81 6.25 -7.75
N PRO A 28 19.80 6.73 -6.98
CA PRO A 28 20.21 6.02 -5.77
C PRO A 28 19.08 5.98 -4.72
N PRO A 29 19.00 4.93 -3.90
CA PRO A 29 18.09 4.90 -2.76
C PRO A 29 18.36 6.05 -1.79
N ILE A 30 17.30 6.58 -1.20
CA ILE A 30 17.38 7.54 -0.08
C ILE A 30 17.37 6.72 1.21
N SER A 31 18.28 7.02 2.15
CA SER A 31 18.36 6.29 3.41
C SER A 31 17.09 6.47 4.26
N LEU A 32 16.81 5.51 5.13
CA LEU A 32 15.69 5.60 6.07
C LEU A 32 15.77 6.88 6.92
N GLU A 33 16.95 7.17 7.48
CA GLU A 33 17.17 8.35 8.32
C GLU A 33 16.80 9.63 7.57
N HIS A 34 17.25 9.77 6.33
CA HIS A 34 16.93 10.97 5.53
C HIS A 34 15.44 11.04 5.15
N MET A 35 14.79 9.91 4.83
CA MET A 35 13.34 9.90 4.61
C MET A 35 12.55 10.30 5.87
N LEU A 36 13.03 9.90 7.06
CA LEU A 36 12.45 10.32 8.35
C LEU A 36 12.63 11.83 8.58
N GLU A 37 13.82 12.38 8.28
CA GLU A 37 14.10 13.83 8.37
C GLU A 37 13.18 14.64 7.45
N LEU A 38 13.05 14.24 6.18
CA LEU A 38 12.17 14.90 5.21
C LEU A 38 10.71 14.89 5.68
N THR A 39 10.25 13.76 6.19
CA THR A 39 8.88 13.62 6.73
C THR A 39 8.68 14.47 7.99
N ALA A 40 9.65 14.49 8.90
CA ALA A 40 9.58 15.26 10.14
C ALA A 40 9.65 16.79 9.93
N ALA A 41 10.30 17.22 8.83
CA ALA A 41 10.39 18.62 8.44
C ALA A 41 9.06 19.20 7.94
N ALA A 42 8.15 18.35 7.42
CA ALA A 42 6.85 18.79 6.92
C ALA A 42 6.01 19.42 8.05
N SER A 43 5.43 20.59 7.78
CA SER A 43 4.57 21.27 8.74
C SER A 43 3.54 22.16 8.00
N VAL A 44 2.27 22.01 8.35
CA VAL A 44 1.17 22.83 7.85
C VAL A 44 0.37 23.35 9.04
N ASN A 45 0.40 24.64 9.29
CA ASN A 45 -0.27 25.28 10.44
C ASN A 45 0.10 24.62 11.79
N GLY A 46 1.35 24.20 11.94
CA GLY A 46 1.86 23.52 13.13
C GLY A 46 1.49 22.03 13.23
N GLN A 47 0.73 21.50 12.29
CA GLN A 47 0.43 20.07 12.20
C GLN A 47 1.54 19.35 11.43
N LYS A 48 1.80 18.11 11.79
CA LYS A 48 2.84 17.23 11.23
C LYS A 48 2.27 15.85 10.94
N PHE A 49 3.04 15.01 10.25
CA PHE A 49 2.75 13.58 10.20
C PHE A 49 2.83 12.97 11.60
N ASP A 50 1.92 12.05 11.91
CA ASP A 50 1.90 11.29 13.18
C ASP A 50 2.80 10.05 13.13
N GLY A 51 3.14 9.58 11.93
CA GLY A 51 3.90 8.35 11.79
C GLY A 51 4.23 8.01 10.34
N ILE A 52 4.69 6.79 10.18
CA ILE A 52 5.13 6.25 8.89
C ILE A 52 4.54 4.87 8.63
N ASP A 53 4.38 4.52 7.36
CA ASP A 53 4.22 3.15 6.91
C ASP A 53 5.55 2.66 6.33
N TYR A 54 5.89 1.38 6.59
CA TYR A 54 7.26 0.95 6.52
C TYR A 54 7.47 -0.28 5.64
N PHE A 55 8.53 -0.25 4.84
CA PHE A 55 8.88 -1.30 3.91
C PHE A 55 10.02 -2.17 4.46
N LEU A 56 9.75 -3.46 4.61
CA LEU A 56 10.72 -4.42 5.18
C LEU A 56 11.72 -4.89 4.12
N PHE A 57 12.52 -3.97 3.61
CA PHE A 57 13.46 -4.21 2.52
C PHE A 57 14.73 -3.37 2.63
N LEU A 58 15.83 -3.88 2.10
CA LEU A 58 17.10 -3.16 2.02
C LEU A 58 17.01 -1.97 1.05
N PRO A 59 17.73 -0.85 1.33
CA PRO A 59 18.63 -0.64 2.45
C PRO A 59 17.96 -0.14 3.75
N HIS A 60 16.64 0.02 3.81
CA HIS A 60 15.98 0.52 5.02
C HIS A 60 15.95 -0.52 6.14
N THR A 61 15.67 -1.78 5.81
CA THR A 61 15.64 -2.88 6.78
C THR A 61 16.12 -4.17 6.11
N ASP A 62 17.07 -4.85 6.73
CA ASP A 62 17.30 -6.25 6.40
C ASP A 62 16.19 -7.09 7.05
N PRO A 63 15.37 -7.81 6.26
CA PRO A 63 14.33 -8.68 6.82
C PRO A 63 14.89 -9.77 7.77
N ASN A 64 16.18 -10.12 7.62
CA ASN A 64 16.89 -11.07 8.48
C ASN A 64 17.60 -10.41 9.67
N ALA A 65 17.44 -9.11 9.89
CA ALA A 65 18.08 -8.39 10.98
C ALA A 65 17.82 -9.04 12.35
N SER A 66 18.78 -8.91 13.26
CA SER A 66 18.61 -9.35 14.64
C SER A 66 17.56 -8.51 15.37
N ASP A 67 17.04 -9.03 16.49
CA ASP A 67 16.10 -8.28 17.34
C ASP A 67 16.73 -6.98 17.86
N GLU A 68 18.06 -6.99 18.13
CA GLU A 68 18.79 -5.80 18.54
C GLU A 68 18.82 -4.72 17.45
N GLU A 69 19.08 -5.13 16.20
CA GLU A 69 19.06 -4.21 15.05
C GLU A 69 17.68 -3.62 14.84
N LEU A 70 16.63 -4.47 14.88
CA LEU A 70 15.25 -4.04 14.73
C LEU A 70 14.80 -3.07 15.84
N ASN A 71 15.27 -3.27 17.07
CA ASN A 71 15.04 -2.32 18.17
C ASN A 71 15.78 -0.99 17.92
N ARG A 72 17.01 -1.01 17.38
CA ARG A 72 17.71 0.24 16.98
C ARG A 72 16.96 1.01 15.89
N ILE A 73 16.40 0.31 14.91
CA ILE A 73 15.54 0.94 13.90
C ILE A 73 14.29 1.55 14.58
N ALA A 74 13.68 0.83 15.52
CA ALA A 74 12.53 1.33 16.27
C ALA A 74 12.88 2.59 17.07
N ASP A 75 14.05 2.62 17.74
CA ASP A 75 14.55 3.79 18.45
C ASP A 75 14.79 4.98 17.50
N LEU A 76 15.36 4.73 16.33
CA LEU A 76 15.56 5.76 15.31
C LEU A 76 14.22 6.37 14.88
N ILE A 77 13.22 5.56 14.56
CA ILE A 77 11.89 6.03 14.17
C ILE A 77 11.24 6.82 15.32
N ALA A 78 11.33 6.31 16.56
CA ALA A 78 10.80 6.97 17.75
C ALA A 78 11.48 8.31 18.03
N SER A 79 12.79 8.46 17.73
CA SER A 79 13.53 9.72 17.94
C SER A 79 12.98 10.86 17.08
N HIS A 80 12.34 10.56 15.95
CA HIS A 80 11.61 11.52 15.13
C HIS A 80 10.15 11.73 15.58
N SER A 81 9.74 11.14 16.71
CA SER A 81 8.37 11.19 17.25
C SER A 81 7.33 10.50 16.34
N PHE A 82 7.73 9.55 15.53
CA PHE A 82 6.84 8.79 14.67
C PHE A 82 6.39 7.47 15.30
N SER A 83 5.15 7.10 15.01
CA SER A 83 4.67 5.73 15.16
C SER A 83 4.81 4.99 13.81
N VAL A 84 4.86 3.66 13.89
CA VAL A 84 4.77 2.80 12.70
C VAL A 84 3.32 2.34 12.55
N GLY A 85 2.81 2.39 11.33
CA GLY A 85 1.51 1.85 10.95
C GLY A 85 1.64 0.52 10.23
N SER A 86 1.28 0.50 8.96
CA SER A 86 1.35 -0.70 8.14
C SER A 86 2.79 -1.03 7.72
N LEU A 87 3.06 -2.34 7.60
CA LEU A 87 4.35 -2.88 7.17
C LEU A 87 4.18 -3.57 5.83
N VAL A 88 5.08 -3.34 4.90
CA VAL A 88 5.09 -4.05 3.61
C VAL A 88 6.00 -5.27 3.73
N ALA A 89 5.43 -6.47 3.57
CA ALA A 89 6.17 -7.71 3.63
C ALA A 89 7.05 -7.90 2.37
N PRO A 90 8.29 -8.39 2.50
CA PRO A 90 9.21 -8.58 1.36
C PRO A 90 8.88 -9.87 0.61
N VAL A 91 7.69 -9.96 0.00
CA VAL A 91 7.18 -11.19 -0.61
C VAL A 91 7.66 -11.44 -2.04
N TRP A 92 8.29 -10.47 -2.72
CA TRP A 92 8.60 -10.53 -4.14
C TRP A 92 9.81 -11.42 -4.50
N PRO A 93 9.84 -11.98 -5.72
CA PRO A 93 11.07 -12.55 -6.28
C PRO A 93 12.21 -11.53 -6.28
N GLY A 94 13.41 -11.97 -5.90
CA GLY A 94 14.57 -11.08 -5.74
C GLY A 94 14.71 -10.48 -4.33
N THR A 95 13.72 -10.66 -3.48
CA THR A 95 13.78 -10.42 -2.04
C THR A 95 13.94 -11.76 -1.28
N VAL A 96 13.40 -11.86 -0.08
CA VAL A 96 13.34 -13.14 0.68
C VAL A 96 12.11 -13.97 0.31
N GLY A 97 11.15 -13.38 -0.41
CA GLY A 97 9.92 -14.01 -0.85
C GLY A 97 9.97 -14.59 -2.26
N ASP A 98 8.81 -15.00 -2.76
CA ASP A 98 8.60 -15.49 -4.13
C ASP A 98 7.09 -15.47 -4.45
N SER A 99 6.71 -15.81 -5.68
CA SER A 99 5.32 -15.77 -6.17
C SER A 99 4.35 -16.62 -5.36
N ALA A 100 3.21 -16.05 -4.98
CA ALA A 100 2.09 -16.77 -4.36
C ALA A 100 1.43 -17.79 -5.32
N MET A 101 1.65 -17.64 -6.63
CA MET A 101 1.17 -18.53 -7.70
C MET A 101 2.24 -19.55 -8.13
N GLY A 102 3.41 -19.54 -7.49
CA GLY A 102 4.53 -20.41 -7.84
C GLY A 102 4.35 -21.87 -7.40
N ASP A 103 5.42 -22.63 -7.59
CA ASP A 103 5.50 -24.01 -7.11
C ASP A 103 5.61 -24.09 -5.56
N ALA A 104 5.77 -25.29 -5.02
CA ALA A 104 5.86 -25.48 -3.58
C ALA A 104 7.05 -24.74 -2.94
N ALA A 105 8.16 -24.58 -3.66
CA ALA A 105 9.34 -23.88 -3.16
C ALA A 105 9.10 -22.37 -3.13
N ALA A 106 8.53 -21.81 -4.19
CA ALA A 106 8.14 -20.39 -4.25
C ALA A 106 7.11 -20.05 -3.17
N LYS A 107 6.08 -20.88 -3.01
CA LYS A 107 5.09 -20.73 -1.95
C LYS A 107 5.72 -20.72 -0.55
N GLU A 108 6.66 -21.63 -0.26
CA GLU A 108 7.32 -21.64 1.06
C GLU A 108 8.16 -20.39 1.31
N LYS A 109 8.82 -19.86 0.29
CA LYS A 109 9.50 -18.55 0.40
C LYS A 109 8.51 -17.43 0.69
N PHE A 110 7.38 -17.38 -0.02
CA PHE A 110 6.31 -16.42 0.25
C PHE A 110 5.86 -16.48 1.72
N LEU A 111 5.54 -17.67 2.21
CA LEU A 111 5.09 -17.87 3.59
C LEU A 111 6.18 -17.55 4.62
N SER A 112 7.45 -17.82 4.28
CA SER A 112 8.60 -17.45 5.11
C SER A 112 8.72 -15.93 5.22
N ALA A 113 8.55 -15.18 4.12
CA ALA A 113 8.54 -13.73 4.13
C ALA A 113 7.41 -13.15 5.00
N VAL A 114 6.23 -13.77 4.96
CA VAL A 114 5.10 -13.38 5.85
C VAL A 114 5.42 -13.64 7.32
N ARG A 115 6.02 -14.81 7.67
CA ARG A 115 6.45 -15.10 9.06
C ARG A 115 7.46 -14.05 9.55
N MET A 116 8.39 -13.67 8.69
CA MET A 116 9.41 -12.68 8.97
C MET A 116 8.78 -11.30 9.22
N ALA A 117 7.85 -10.88 8.37
CA ALA A 117 7.11 -9.63 8.58
C ALA A 117 6.31 -9.65 9.89
N CYS A 118 5.66 -10.76 10.22
CA CYS A 118 4.95 -10.95 11.50
C CYS A 118 5.89 -10.86 12.71
N ARG A 119 7.11 -11.45 12.61
CA ARG A 119 8.14 -11.33 13.65
C ARG A 119 8.53 -9.86 13.87
N ILE A 120 8.83 -9.13 12.79
CA ILE A 120 9.22 -7.72 12.86
C ILE A 120 8.07 -6.88 13.43
N ALA A 121 6.84 -7.09 12.97
CA ALA A 121 5.66 -6.45 13.53
C ALA A 121 5.57 -6.65 15.05
N SER A 122 5.75 -7.88 15.52
CA SER A 122 5.70 -8.22 16.94
C SER A 122 6.81 -7.53 17.77
N ILE A 123 8.00 -7.33 17.18
CA ILE A 123 9.09 -6.58 17.82
C ILE A 123 8.69 -5.11 17.97
N PHE A 124 8.18 -4.49 16.90
CA PHE A 124 7.74 -3.09 16.93
C PHE A 124 6.52 -2.88 17.84
N ASP A 125 5.60 -3.85 17.92
CA ASP A 125 4.47 -3.84 18.85
C ASP A 125 4.98 -3.87 20.31
N LYS A 126 5.93 -4.74 20.63
CA LYS A 126 6.55 -4.85 21.97
C LYS A 126 7.37 -3.62 22.33
N HIS A 127 8.09 -3.05 21.39
CA HIS A 127 8.82 -1.79 21.55
C HIS A 127 7.86 -0.61 21.83
N GLY A 128 6.63 -0.69 21.39
CA GLY A 128 5.58 0.31 21.60
C GLY A 128 5.47 1.37 20.52
N ILE A 129 6.28 1.30 19.45
CA ILE A 129 6.19 2.23 18.31
C ILE A 129 5.07 1.87 17.34
N ARG A 130 4.57 0.62 17.34
CA ARG A 130 3.47 0.16 16.49
C ARG A 130 2.31 -0.32 17.37
N LYS A 131 1.14 0.32 17.23
CA LYS A 131 -0.08 0.02 18.01
C LYS A 131 -1.29 -0.28 17.12
N TYR A 132 -1.13 -0.19 15.82
CA TYR A 132 -2.14 -0.39 14.79
C TYR A 132 -1.44 -0.64 13.45
N GLY A 133 -2.22 -0.77 12.39
CA GLY A 133 -1.73 -1.10 11.06
C GLY A 133 -1.85 -2.59 10.75
N VAL A 134 -1.46 -2.93 9.55
CA VAL A 134 -1.55 -4.28 8.99
C VAL A 134 -0.19 -4.68 8.42
N ILE A 135 -0.08 -5.90 7.93
CA ILE A 135 1.03 -6.33 7.08
C ILE A 135 0.50 -6.40 5.65
N ARG A 136 1.01 -5.54 4.78
CA ARG A 136 0.67 -5.54 3.36
C ARG A 136 1.34 -6.71 2.65
N ILE A 137 0.58 -7.37 1.79
CA ILE A 137 1.03 -8.39 0.85
C ILE A 137 0.42 -8.15 -0.53
N ASP A 138 0.96 -8.77 -1.55
CA ASP A 138 0.37 -8.91 -2.88
C ASP A 138 0.68 -10.32 -3.43
N SER A 139 0.30 -10.64 -4.68
CA SER A 139 0.55 -11.98 -5.22
C SER A 139 2.01 -12.26 -5.56
N ALA A 140 2.86 -11.23 -5.58
CA ALA A 140 4.25 -11.32 -6.00
C ALA A 140 4.46 -11.99 -7.38
N GLU A 141 3.43 -11.94 -8.24
CA GLU A 141 3.44 -12.55 -9.57
C GLU A 141 3.17 -11.51 -10.66
N PHE A 142 4.20 -11.17 -11.44
CA PHE A 142 4.08 -10.24 -12.56
C PHE A 142 3.49 -10.88 -13.82
N GLY A 143 3.38 -12.20 -13.86
CA GLY A 143 2.99 -12.97 -15.04
C GLY A 143 1.49 -12.97 -15.29
N ILE A 144 0.85 -11.82 -15.58
CA ILE A 144 -0.59 -11.73 -15.89
C ILE A 144 -0.97 -12.66 -17.04
N GLU A 145 -0.17 -12.73 -18.11
CA GLU A 145 -0.43 -13.61 -19.24
C GLU A 145 -0.33 -15.10 -18.84
N LYS A 146 0.59 -15.46 -17.97
CA LYS A 146 0.68 -16.79 -17.38
C LYS A 146 -0.57 -17.11 -16.56
N TRP A 147 -1.03 -16.16 -15.74
CA TRP A 147 -2.26 -16.31 -14.97
C TRP A 147 -3.49 -16.50 -15.87
N ARG A 148 -3.58 -15.77 -16.99
CA ARG A 148 -4.67 -15.86 -17.97
C ARG A 148 -4.80 -17.23 -18.64
N GLN A 149 -3.73 -18.01 -18.74
CA GLN A 149 -3.75 -19.36 -19.35
C GLN A 149 -4.72 -20.31 -18.64
N ASP A 150 -4.84 -20.19 -17.32
CA ASP A 150 -5.86 -20.86 -16.52
C ASP A 150 -6.23 -20.00 -15.31
N LYS A 151 -7.07 -18.99 -15.56
CA LYS A 151 -7.49 -18.02 -14.54
C LYS A 151 -7.98 -18.69 -13.26
N LYS A 152 -8.79 -19.75 -13.39
CA LYS A 152 -9.39 -20.45 -12.24
C LYS A 152 -8.34 -21.19 -11.41
N ALA A 153 -7.50 -21.98 -12.05
CA ALA A 153 -6.48 -22.73 -11.31
C ALA A 153 -5.43 -21.80 -10.70
N ASN A 154 -4.99 -20.79 -11.44
CA ASN A 154 -3.98 -19.84 -10.98
C ASN A 154 -4.49 -18.93 -9.85
N THR A 155 -5.75 -18.47 -9.90
CA THR A 155 -6.39 -17.77 -8.77
C THR A 155 -6.47 -18.70 -7.55
N GLN A 156 -6.80 -19.99 -7.74
CA GLN A 156 -6.84 -20.94 -6.64
C GLN A 156 -5.47 -21.17 -5.97
N LEU A 157 -4.36 -21.11 -6.73
CA LEU A 157 -3.01 -21.16 -6.16
C LEU A 157 -2.76 -19.96 -5.23
N ILE A 158 -3.08 -18.74 -5.71
CA ILE A 158 -2.96 -17.51 -4.89
C ILE A 158 -3.83 -17.62 -3.63
N VAL A 159 -5.10 -18.00 -3.77
CA VAL A 159 -6.04 -18.18 -2.67
C VAL A 159 -5.51 -19.17 -1.62
N ASN A 160 -4.95 -20.29 -2.05
CA ASN A 160 -4.40 -21.31 -1.15
C ASN A 160 -3.19 -20.76 -0.38
N THR A 161 -2.29 -20.05 -1.05
CA THR A 161 -1.11 -19.42 -0.43
C THR A 161 -1.55 -18.33 0.57
N PHE A 162 -2.52 -17.49 0.20
CA PHE A 162 -3.03 -16.44 1.08
C PHE A 162 -3.80 -16.99 2.29
N LYS A 163 -4.50 -18.14 2.15
CA LYS A 163 -5.10 -18.84 3.31
C LYS A 163 -4.06 -19.28 4.33
N GLU A 164 -2.94 -19.80 3.86
CA GLU A 164 -1.85 -20.20 4.76
C GLU A 164 -1.15 -18.97 5.38
N ALA A 165 -0.91 -17.93 4.59
CA ALA A 165 -0.39 -16.66 5.07
C ALA A 165 -1.30 -16.03 6.14
N ALA A 166 -2.62 -16.05 5.93
CA ALA A 166 -3.60 -15.55 6.90
C ALA A 166 -3.57 -16.35 8.21
N LYS A 167 -3.41 -17.68 8.16
CA LYS A 167 -3.24 -18.50 9.38
C LYS A 167 -1.98 -18.09 10.15
N ILE A 168 -0.85 -17.91 9.43
CA ILE A 168 0.41 -17.45 10.03
C ILE A 168 0.19 -16.09 10.72
N ALA A 169 -0.41 -15.11 10.02
CA ALA A 169 -0.67 -13.81 10.60
C ALA A 169 -1.57 -13.89 11.84
N LYS A 170 -2.64 -14.69 11.79
CA LYS A 170 -3.54 -14.92 12.91
C LYS A 170 -2.81 -15.48 14.14
N ASP A 171 -1.92 -16.46 13.94
CA ASP A 171 -1.12 -17.07 15.02
C ASP A 171 -0.16 -16.06 15.67
N HIS A 172 0.25 -15.02 14.93
CA HIS A 172 1.04 -13.91 15.43
C HIS A 172 0.22 -12.69 15.91
N GLY A 173 -1.12 -12.80 15.94
CA GLY A 173 -2.00 -11.68 16.29
C GLY A 173 -1.98 -10.53 15.29
N GLN A 174 -1.58 -10.78 14.05
CA GLN A 174 -1.49 -9.79 12.98
C GLN A 174 -2.64 -9.93 11.98
N ARG A 175 -2.86 -8.86 11.21
CA ARG A 175 -3.78 -8.85 10.06
C ARG A 175 -2.99 -8.58 8.79
N LEU A 176 -3.44 -9.17 7.69
CA LEU A 176 -2.88 -8.95 6.36
C LEU A 176 -3.81 -8.04 5.55
N ALA A 177 -3.26 -7.16 4.77
CA ALA A 177 -3.97 -6.42 3.72
C ALA A 177 -3.38 -6.76 2.35
N ALA A 178 -4.22 -7.24 1.45
CA ALA A 178 -3.83 -7.47 0.07
C ALA A 178 -3.96 -6.16 -0.71
N GLU A 179 -2.85 -5.65 -1.24
CA GLU A 179 -2.86 -4.50 -2.13
C GLU A 179 -2.91 -4.96 -3.58
N GLY A 180 -3.90 -4.47 -4.29
CA GLY A 180 -4.05 -4.76 -5.69
C GLY A 180 -3.54 -3.66 -6.58
N GLU A 181 -2.42 -3.92 -7.23
CA GLU A 181 -1.89 -3.10 -8.30
C GLU A 181 -2.13 -3.78 -9.64
N ILE A 182 -2.20 -3.01 -10.71
CA ILE A 182 -2.46 -3.53 -12.06
C ILE A 182 -1.37 -4.46 -12.60
N CYS A 183 -0.21 -4.56 -11.93
CA CYS A 183 0.89 -5.45 -12.31
C CYS A 183 0.81 -6.83 -11.64
N TRP A 184 0.03 -7.00 -10.56
CA TRP A 184 -0.03 -8.25 -9.81
C TRP A 184 -1.07 -9.22 -10.37
N ALA A 185 -0.64 -10.34 -10.92
CA ALA A 185 -1.54 -11.35 -11.47
C ALA A 185 -2.55 -11.85 -10.43
N GLY A 186 -3.80 -12.00 -10.86
CA GLY A 186 -4.93 -12.37 -10.00
C GLY A 186 -5.44 -11.25 -9.08
N MET A 187 -4.77 -10.10 -9.07
CA MET A 187 -5.12 -8.93 -8.26
C MET A 187 -5.11 -7.63 -9.10
N HIS A 188 -4.97 -7.75 -10.43
CA HIS A 188 -4.76 -6.63 -11.35
C HIS A 188 -6.04 -5.92 -11.78
N SER A 189 -7.20 -6.32 -11.25
CA SER A 189 -8.47 -5.62 -11.38
C SER A 189 -9.28 -5.70 -10.09
N TRP A 190 -10.25 -4.79 -9.95
CA TRP A 190 -11.16 -4.81 -8.80
C TRP A 190 -11.91 -6.13 -8.64
N LYS A 191 -12.26 -6.78 -9.76
CA LYS A 191 -13.03 -8.03 -9.74
C LYS A 191 -12.14 -9.23 -9.41
N ASP A 192 -10.96 -9.33 -10.01
CA ASP A 192 -10.02 -10.40 -9.70
C ASP A 192 -9.55 -10.33 -8.25
N MET A 193 -9.34 -9.10 -7.72
CA MET A 193 -9.06 -8.88 -6.30
C MET A 193 -10.20 -9.40 -5.43
N LEU A 194 -11.45 -9.08 -5.77
CA LEU A 194 -12.61 -9.55 -5.00
C LEU A 194 -12.69 -11.08 -4.99
N ASP A 195 -12.47 -11.71 -6.15
CA ASP A 195 -12.46 -13.18 -6.27
C ASP A 195 -11.39 -13.83 -5.36
N VAL A 196 -10.21 -13.19 -5.22
CA VAL A 196 -9.16 -13.65 -4.28
C VAL A 196 -9.62 -13.49 -2.83
N LEU A 197 -10.13 -12.32 -2.45
CA LEU A 197 -10.58 -12.06 -1.07
C LEU A 197 -11.70 -13.01 -0.64
N GLU A 198 -12.71 -13.16 -1.49
CA GLU A 198 -13.83 -14.09 -1.28
C GLU A 198 -13.35 -15.56 -1.24
N GLY A 199 -12.43 -15.92 -2.14
CA GLY A 199 -11.82 -17.25 -2.18
C GLY A 199 -11.05 -17.59 -0.91
N VAL A 200 -10.34 -16.64 -0.30
CA VAL A 200 -9.68 -16.82 1.00
C VAL A 200 -10.71 -16.95 2.11
N GLY A 201 -11.74 -16.10 2.15
CA GLY A 201 -12.85 -16.23 3.08
C GLY A 201 -12.49 -16.06 4.56
N MET A 202 -11.48 -15.23 4.88
CA MET A 202 -11.01 -14.94 6.25
C MET A 202 -11.00 -13.41 6.51
N PRO A 203 -12.15 -12.71 6.42
CA PRO A 203 -12.19 -11.24 6.46
C PRO A 203 -11.71 -10.64 7.79
N GLU A 204 -11.72 -11.43 8.87
CA GLU A 204 -11.18 -11.00 10.17
C GLU A 204 -9.65 -10.91 10.19
N VAL A 205 -8.96 -11.57 9.24
CA VAL A 205 -7.49 -11.62 9.18
C VAL A 205 -6.95 -11.01 7.90
N LEU A 206 -7.56 -11.31 6.74
CA LEU A 206 -7.13 -10.80 5.44
C LEU A 206 -8.19 -9.86 4.88
N GLY A 207 -7.80 -8.62 4.64
CA GLY A 207 -8.62 -7.62 3.96
C GLY A 207 -7.91 -7.02 2.76
N PHE A 208 -8.45 -5.91 2.28
CA PHE A 208 -7.96 -5.14 1.16
C PHE A 208 -7.24 -3.89 1.64
N GLN A 209 -6.11 -3.57 1.05
CA GLN A 209 -5.54 -2.23 1.09
C GLN A 209 -6.01 -1.47 -0.13
N ALA A 210 -6.78 -0.43 0.09
CA ALA A 210 -7.20 0.46 -0.97
C ALA A 210 -6.17 1.58 -1.14
N ASP A 211 -5.61 1.69 -2.34
CA ASP A 211 -4.81 2.83 -2.77
C ASP A 211 -5.58 3.61 -3.85
N LEU A 212 -5.62 4.94 -3.73
CA LEU A 212 -6.38 5.79 -4.64
C LEU A 212 -5.84 5.72 -6.07
N ALA A 213 -4.52 5.68 -6.26
CA ALA A 213 -3.91 5.65 -7.58
C ALA A 213 -4.15 4.31 -8.27
N HIS A 214 -3.97 3.20 -7.57
CA HIS A 214 -4.18 1.87 -8.13
C HIS A 214 -5.65 1.59 -8.44
N THR A 215 -6.55 1.99 -7.55
CA THR A 215 -7.99 1.81 -7.77
C THR A 215 -8.55 2.69 -8.89
N TYR A 216 -7.94 3.86 -9.15
CA TYR A 216 -8.25 4.62 -10.37
C TYR A 216 -7.95 3.82 -11.63
N LEU A 217 -6.80 3.15 -11.69
CA LEU A 217 -6.41 2.32 -12.85
C LEU A 217 -7.31 1.09 -13.01
N TYR A 218 -7.88 0.57 -11.93
CA TYR A 218 -8.91 -0.47 -11.99
C TYR A 218 -10.15 0.00 -12.73
N LEU A 219 -10.60 1.25 -12.49
CA LEU A 219 -11.75 1.82 -13.21
C LEU A 219 -11.51 1.88 -14.70
N MET A 220 -10.28 2.21 -15.10
CA MET A 220 -9.87 2.31 -16.50
C MET A 220 -9.67 0.95 -17.17
N GLY A 221 -9.65 -0.16 -16.40
CA GLY A 221 -9.42 -1.50 -16.92
C GLY A 221 -8.02 -1.72 -17.48
N TYR A 222 -7.01 -1.02 -16.93
CA TYR A 222 -5.61 -1.32 -17.26
C TYR A 222 -5.33 -2.80 -17.00
N ASN A 223 -4.67 -3.49 -17.89
CA ASN A 223 -4.40 -4.94 -17.84
C ASN A 223 -5.64 -5.85 -17.69
N ALA A 224 -6.86 -5.32 -17.56
CA ALA A 224 -8.11 -6.09 -17.48
C ALA A 224 -9.28 -5.31 -18.13
N PRO A 225 -9.24 -5.08 -19.45
CA PRO A 225 -10.26 -4.28 -20.13
C PRO A 225 -11.68 -4.86 -20.01
N GLU A 226 -11.80 -6.16 -19.77
CA GLU A 226 -13.07 -6.83 -19.49
C GLU A 226 -13.72 -6.40 -18.18
N HIS A 227 -12.95 -5.81 -17.26
CA HIS A 227 -13.43 -5.31 -15.96
C HIS A 227 -13.45 -3.78 -15.87
N ALA A 228 -13.19 -3.09 -16.99
CA ALA A 228 -13.26 -1.63 -17.03
C ALA A 228 -14.67 -1.13 -16.70
N LEU A 229 -14.76 -0.13 -15.86
CA LEU A 229 -16.01 0.56 -15.50
C LEU A 229 -16.12 1.90 -16.21
N LEU A 230 -15.03 2.40 -16.78
CA LEU A 230 -14.95 3.66 -17.51
C LEU A 230 -14.43 3.42 -18.93
N GLN A 231 -14.93 4.25 -19.85
CA GLN A 231 -14.43 4.32 -21.22
C GLN A 231 -13.72 5.66 -21.45
N PRO A 232 -12.75 5.75 -22.39
CA PRO A 232 -12.14 7.03 -22.73
C PRO A 232 -13.18 8.10 -23.06
N GLY A 233 -13.00 9.31 -22.49
CA GLY A 233 -13.93 10.41 -22.68
C GLY A 233 -15.10 10.44 -21.67
N TYR A 234 -15.05 9.66 -20.61
CA TYR A 234 -16.04 9.66 -19.54
C TYR A 234 -16.26 11.07 -18.97
N THR A 235 -17.49 11.33 -18.55
CA THR A 235 -17.88 12.53 -17.81
C THR A 235 -17.58 12.38 -16.32
N GLU A 236 -17.55 13.50 -15.60
CA GLU A 236 -17.40 13.48 -14.14
C GLU A 236 -18.49 12.64 -13.44
N ALA A 237 -19.73 12.74 -13.91
CA ALA A 237 -20.84 11.95 -13.35
C ALA A 237 -20.64 10.44 -13.54
N GLU A 238 -20.19 10.02 -14.73
CA GLU A 238 -19.85 8.63 -15.01
C GLU A 238 -18.68 8.15 -14.16
N PHE A 239 -17.66 9.00 -13.95
CA PHE A 239 -16.54 8.69 -13.07
C PHE A 239 -17.03 8.33 -11.65
N TYR A 240 -17.80 9.21 -11.02
CA TYR A 240 -18.24 8.95 -9.64
C TYR A 240 -19.22 7.80 -9.51
N ALA A 241 -20.07 7.55 -10.51
CA ALA A 241 -20.94 6.37 -10.54
C ALA A 241 -20.13 5.05 -10.64
N ALA A 242 -19.11 5.03 -11.48
CA ALA A 242 -18.19 3.90 -11.61
C ALA A 242 -17.37 3.70 -10.33
N TYR A 243 -16.88 4.81 -9.75
CA TYR A 243 -16.11 4.81 -8.51
C TYR A 243 -16.92 4.24 -7.34
N GLU A 244 -18.17 4.68 -7.18
CA GLU A 244 -19.08 4.15 -6.17
C GLU A 244 -19.35 2.65 -6.38
N THR A 245 -19.60 2.24 -7.63
CA THR A 245 -19.83 0.83 -7.97
C THR A 245 -18.65 -0.07 -7.53
N MET A 246 -17.42 0.36 -7.80
CA MET A 246 -16.23 -0.39 -7.39
C MET A 246 -16.03 -0.36 -5.88
N THR A 247 -16.12 0.83 -5.30
CA THR A 247 -15.85 1.00 -3.86
C THR A 247 -16.89 0.28 -3.01
N ASP A 248 -18.15 0.23 -3.39
CA ASP A 248 -19.19 -0.53 -2.67
C ASP A 248 -18.89 -2.04 -2.61
N LYS A 249 -18.16 -2.58 -3.58
CA LYS A 249 -17.73 -3.99 -3.59
C LYS A 249 -16.49 -4.24 -2.73
N LEU A 250 -15.48 -3.36 -2.81
CA LEU A 250 -14.20 -3.56 -2.14
C LEU A 250 -14.15 -2.94 -0.73
N ARG A 251 -14.91 -1.87 -0.45
CA ARG A 251 -14.91 -1.20 0.85
C ARG A 251 -15.19 -2.13 2.05
N PRO A 252 -16.13 -3.10 1.99
CA PRO A 252 -16.33 -4.02 3.12
C PRO A 252 -15.07 -4.82 3.49
N TRP A 253 -14.18 -5.06 2.54
CA TRP A 253 -12.90 -5.73 2.72
C TRP A 253 -11.77 -4.79 3.13
N THR A 254 -11.95 -3.47 2.94
CA THR A 254 -10.88 -2.49 3.13
C THR A 254 -10.56 -2.30 4.61
N ILE A 255 -9.33 -2.61 4.99
CA ILE A 255 -8.79 -2.52 6.35
C ILE A 255 -7.56 -1.63 6.47
N ASP A 256 -7.07 -1.15 5.32
CA ASP A 256 -5.96 -0.21 5.21
C ASP A 256 -6.20 0.73 4.04
N PHE A 257 -5.68 1.97 4.11
CA PHE A 257 -6.02 2.98 3.11
C PHE A 257 -4.86 3.92 2.83
N HIS A 258 -4.45 3.94 1.55
CA HIS A 258 -3.46 4.87 1.03
C HIS A 258 -4.11 5.99 0.23
N VAL A 259 -3.71 7.21 0.57
CA VAL A 259 -4.02 8.42 -0.18
C VAL A 259 -2.93 8.64 -1.21
N ALA A 260 -3.31 8.79 -2.45
CA ALA A 260 -2.39 9.00 -3.56
C ALA A 260 -3.06 9.82 -4.66
N GLN A 261 -2.27 10.34 -5.60
CA GLN A 261 -2.75 10.96 -6.83
C GLN A 261 -2.20 10.20 -8.03
N ASN A 262 -2.94 10.21 -9.13
CA ASN A 262 -2.54 9.56 -10.39
C ASN A 262 -2.85 10.48 -11.57
N ASP A 263 -1.95 10.56 -12.55
CA ASP A 263 -2.14 11.35 -13.78
C ASP A 263 -2.85 10.58 -14.90
N GLY A 264 -3.20 9.33 -14.66
CA GLY A 264 -3.88 8.46 -15.63
C GLY A 264 -2.96 7.89 -16.70
N GLN A 265 -1.64 8.00 -16.51
CA GLN A 265 -0.66 7.49 -17.46
C GLN A 265 0.16 6.37 -16.83
N VAL A 266 0.63 5.46 -17.66
CA VAL A 266 1.64 4.48 -17.31
C VAL A 266 2.98 5.03 -17.80
N HIS A 267 3.91 5.21 -16.90
CA HIS A 267 5.22 5.79 -17.17
C HIS A 267 6.29 4.69 -17.21
N GLY A 268 7.31 4.87 -18.08
CA GLY A 268 8.51 4.03 -18.14
C GLY A 268 8.33 2.67 -18.83
N ALA A 269 9.28 1.77 -18.60
CA ALA A 269 9.43 0.50 -19.35
C ALA A 269 9.73 -0.68 -18.44
N GLY A 270 8.84 -1.07 -17.57
CA GLY A 270 9.02 -2.21 -16.67
C GLY A 270 7.73 -2.61 -15.99
N ALA A 271 7.78 -3.62 -15.13
CA ALA A 271 6.62 -4.06 -14.38
C ALA A 271 6.09 -2.96 -13.45
N HIS A 272 6.98 -2.29 -12.73
CA HIS A 272 6.64 -1.16 -11.86
C HIS A 272 6.11 0.05 -12.64
N ASP A 273 6.62 0.29 -13.84
CA ASP A 273 6.17 1.41 -14.67
C ASP A 273 4.74 1.22 -15.20
N LYS A 274 4.26 -0.01 -15.20
CA LYS A 274 2.88 -0.36 -15.57
C LYS A 274 1.89 -0.27 -14.41
N THR A 275 2.34 0.14 -13.23
CA THR A 275 1.46 0.33 -12.06
C THR A 275 0.73 1.66 -12.08
N GLY A 276 1.12 2.58 -12.97
CA GLY A 276 0.73 3.98 -12.93
C GLY A 276 1.53 4.73 -11.87
N LYS A 277 2.43 5.63 -12.30
CA LYS A 277 3.18 6.47 -11.35
C LYS A 277 2.23 7.30 -10.53
N HIS A 278 2.43 7.25 -9.24
CA HIS A 278 1.86 8.25 -8.35
C HIS A 278 2.44 9.62 -8.71
N CYS A 279 1.64 10.66 -8.64
CA CYS A 279 2.09 12.02 -8.84
C CYS A 279 1.83 12.87 -7.60
N PRO A 280 2.48 14.06 -7.45
CA PRO A 280 2.24 14.94 -6.31
C PRO A 280 0.76 15.26 -6.11
N ALA A 281 0.38 15.55 -4.87
CA ALA A 281 -1.01 15.80 -4.50
C ALA A 281 -1.65 16.96 -5.27
N ASP A 282 -0.83 17.95 -5.64
CA ASP A 282 -1.20 19.15 -6.37
C ASP A 282 -0.79 19.12 -7.87
N ASP A 283 -0.50 17.93 -8.40
CA ASP A 283 -0.15 17.79 -9.83
C ASP A 283 -1.32 18.27 -10.70
N PRO A 284 -1.09 19.22 -11.62
CA PRO A 284 -2.15 19.74 -12.48
C PRO A 284 -2.74 18.72 -13.45
N ASN A 285 -2.05 17.59 -13.68
CA ASN A 285 -2.52 16.48 -14.48
C ASN A 285 -3.24 15.40 -13.65
N GLY A 286 -3.25 15.55 -12.33
CA GLY A 286 -3.90 14.63 -11.40
C GLY A 286 -5.37 14.41 -11.76
N LYS A 287 -5.80 13.15 -11.74
CA LYS A 287 -7.15 12.73 -12.17
C LYS A 287 -8.15 12.65 -11.03
N LEU A 288 -7.67 12.68 -9.78
CA LEU A 288 -8.50 12.44 -8.61
C LEU A 288 -8.79 13.73 -7.84
N ASP A 289 -10.06 14.00 -7.57
CA ASP A 289 -10.41 14.78 -6.38
C ASP A 289 -10.15 13.88 -5.16
N ILE A 290 -8.94 14.01 -4.62
CA ILE A 290 -8.42 13.15 -3.54
C ILE A 290 -9.38 13.14 -2.35
N VAL A 291 -9.85 14.32 -1.93
CA VAL A 291 -10.72 14.44 -0.75
C VAL A 291 -12.05 13.72 -0.99
N ARG A 292 -12.67 13.96 -2.12
CA ARG A 292 -13.95 13.32 -2.48
C ARG A 292 -13.79 11.80 -2.66
N CYS A 293 -12.77 11.36 -3.39
CA CYS A 293 -12.49 9.94 -3.60
C CYS A 293 -12.21 9.19 -2.30
N ALA A 294 -11.42 9.79 -1.39
CA ALA A 294 -11.16 9.23 -0.07
C ALA A 294 -12.44 8.98 0.73
N GLY A 295 -13.44 9.85 0.59
CA GLY A 295 -14.73 9.70 1.29
C GLY A 295 -15.46 8.40 0.99
N TYR A 296 -15.37 7.88 -0.23
CA TYR A 296 -15.97 6.58 -0.59
C TYR A 296 -15.33 5.42 0.18
N TRP A 297 -14.01 5.43 0.38
CA TRP A 297 -13.27 4.40 1.10
C TRP A 297 -13.37 4.53 2.61
N LEU A 298 -13.39 5.77 3.11
CA LEU A 298 -13.35 6.06 4.54
C LEU A 298 -14.73 6.02 5.22
N LYS A 299 -15.80 5.84 4.46
CA LYS A 299 -17.13 5.58 5.03
C LYS A 299 -17.06 4.37 5.98
N ASP A 300 -17.45 4.57 7.25
CA ASP A 300 -17.41 3.56 8.31
C ASP A 300 -16.02 2.93 8.56
N ALA A 301 -14.93 3.64 8.26
CA ALA A 301 -13.56 3.14 8.38
C ALA A 301 -13.20 2.68 9.80
N ALA A 302 -13.68 3.38 10.83
CA ALA A 302 -13.44 3.01 12.23
C ALA A 302 -13.96 1.62 12.56
N SER A 303 -15.12 1.22 12.03
CA SER A 303 -15.73 -0.10 12.27
C SER A 303 -14.92 -1.23 11.62
N ARG A 304 -14.15 -0.94 10.57
CA ARG A 304 -13.22 -1.88 9.92
C ARG A 304 -11.83 -1.90 10.57
N GLY A 305 -11.63 -1.07 11.61
CA GLY A 305 -10.39 -1.03 12.38
C GLY A 305 -9.29 -0.17 11.76
N ILE A 306 -9.60 0.67 10.76
CA ILE A 306 -8.66 1.64 10.20
C ILE A 306 -8.37 2.71 11.26
N LYS A 307 -7.10 2.93 11.59
CA LYS A 307 -6.64 3.88 12.61
C LYS A 307 -5.79 5.01 12.05
N HIS A 308 -5.28 4.84 10.83
CA HIS A 308 -4.47 5.82 10.14
C HIS A 308 -4.81 5.81 8.65
N ILE A 309 -4.37 6.85 7.99
CA ILE A 309 -4.32 6.99 6.53
C ILE A 309 -2.89 7.30 6.17
N CYS A 310 -2.37 6.72 5.10
CA CYS A 310 -0.99 6.90 4.67
C CYS A 310 -0.95 7.57 3.30
N TRP A 311 -0.01 8.51 3.10
CA TRP A 311 0.30 9.00 1.77
C TRP A 311 1.23 8.03 1.07
N ASP A 312 0.88 7.64 -0.16
CA ASP A 312 1.76 6.87 -1.02
C ASP A 312 2.28 7.74 -2.19
N GLY A 313 3.57 8.04 -2.14
CA GLY A 313 4.31 8.71 -3.21
C GLY A 313 5.23 7.75 -3.96
N CYS A 314 4.81 6.52 -4.15
CA CYS A 314 5.62 5.46 -4.79
C CYS A 314 6.20 5.95 -6.12
N MET A 315 7.50 5.67 -6.31
CA MET A 315 8.27 6.01 -7.50
C MET A 315 8.46 7.52 -7.79
N PHE A 316 8.26 8.39 -6.79
CA PHE A 316 8.64 9.79 -6.96
C PHE A 316 10.13 9.91 -7.27
N PRO A 317 10.53 10.79 -8.21
CA PRO A 317 11.94 11.12 -8.43
C PRO A 317 12.58 11.71 -7.16
N ASN A 318 13.88 11.46 -6.95
CA ASN A 318 14.59 12.02 -5.80
C ASN A 318 14.48 13.55 -5.74
N ALA A 319 14.52 14.23 -6.88
CA ALA A 319 14.32 15.69 -6.93
C ALA A 319 12.97 16.13 -6.33
N THR A 320 11.91 15.33 -6.48
CA THR A 320 10.59 15.58 -5.87
C THR A 320 10.63 15.29 -4.38
N LEU A 321 11.26 14.18 -3.97
CA LEU A 321 11.36 13.79 -2.56
C LEU A 321 12.21 14.77 -1.74
N GLU A 322 13.30 15.30 -2.31
CA GLU A 322 14.20 16.27 -1.67
C GLU A 322 13.61 17.70 -1.60
N THR A 323 12.44 17.93 -2.17
CA THR A 323 11.80 19.24 -2.20
C THR A 323 10.86 19.43 -1.01
N PRO A 324 11.14 20.31 -0.04
CA PRO A 324 10.29 20.49 1.16
C PRO A 324 8.84 20.87 0.83
N ALA A 325 8.61 21.63 -0.24
CA ALA A 325 7.27 22.01 -0.67
C ALA A 325 6.39 20.80 -1.01
N THR A 326 6.97 19.74 -1.55
CA THR A 326 6.28 18.47 -1.85
C THR A 326 5.62 17.92 -0.60
N TRP A 327 6.37 17.81 0.49
CA TRP A 327 5.87 17.23 1.74
C TRP A 327 4.82 18.11 2.43
N ASN A 328 4.94 19.44 2.33
CA ASN A 328 3.93 20.35 2.84
C ASN A 328 2.62 20.27 2.05
N SER A 329 2.68 20.18 0.72
CA SER A 329 1.51 20.00 -0.14
C SER A 329 0.80 18.67 0.14
N ILE A 330 1.57 17.58 0.30
CA ILE A 330 1.07 16.27 0.68
C ILE A 330 0.40 16.33 2.05
N LEU A 331 1.06 16.88 3.06
CA LEU A 331 0.52 16.98 4.41
C LEU A 331 -0.76 17.81 4.45
N ASP A 332 -0.84 18.93 3.71
CA ASP A 332 -2.07 19.72 3.60
C ASP A 332 -3.22 18.90 3.04
N THR A 333 -2.97 18.14 1.97
CA THR A 333 -3.98 17.25 1.38
C THR A 333 -4.43 16.17 2.36
N MET A 334 -3.50 15.56 3.09
CA MET A 334 -3.80 14.54 4.11
C MET A 334 -4.64 15.11 5.26
N ILE A 335 -4.33 16.34 5.71
CA ILE A 335 -5.12 17.06 6.71
C ILE A 335 -6.54 17.29 6.19
N ARG A 336 -6.70 17.73 4.95
CA ARG A 336 -8.02 17.96 4.33
C ARG A 336 -8.83 16.67 4.24
N VAL A 337 -8.21 15.54 3.88
CA VAL A 337 -8.86 14.22 3.85
C VAL A 337 -9.31 13.83 5.26
N ARG A 338 -8.43 13.92 6.25
CA ARG A 338 -8.75 13.63 7.66
C ARG A 338 -9.90 14.50 8.17
N ASP A 339 -9.84 15.79 7.93
CA ASP A 339 -10.83 16.75 8.47
C ASP A 339 -12.19 16.60 7.80
N ALA A 340 -12.23 16.21 6.53
CA ALA A 340 -13.49 15.94 5.80
C ALA A 340 -14.13 14.60 6.20
N HIS A 341 -13.32 13.55 6.43
CA HIS A 341 -13.81 12.17 6.58
C HIS A 341 -13.37 11.47 7.87
N GLY A 342 -12.73 12.17 8.79
CA GLY A 342 -12.33 11.64 10.09
C GLY A 342 -13.55 11.22 10.95
N TRP A 343 -13.33 10.29 11.90
CA TRP A 343 -14.36 9.69 12.79
C TRP A 343 -14.08 9.92 14.27
#